data_fa7259ce74ad6c5d7643e27d3ec2a6cd
#
_entry.id   fa7259ce74ad6c5d7643e27d3ec2a6cd
#
_cell.length_a   1.000
_cell.length_b   1.000
_cell.length_c   1.000
_cell.angle_alpha   90.00
_cell.angle_beta   90.00
_cell.angle_gamma   90.00
#
_symmetry.space_group_name_H-M   'P 1'
#
loop_
_entity.id
_entity.type
_entity.pdbx_description
1 polymer ?
#
loop_
_entity_poly.entity_id
_entity_poly.type
_entity_poly.pdbx_seq_one_letter_code
_entity_poly.pdbx_strand_id
1 'polypeptide(L)'
;MNDLQIEIEKIFKEAERIWDSQKYGDLKTLWDEDDPNPFYLAEEQADWKIGWDDLRKYWEPLPGKRMLEAIRMRFYDIKIKSLSDEYVFAVGWVRHDMKMRGPIKAWGGDARINALFRKKKEGWKFIAYAESHKTPVIYMQELYGKWLKIP
;
A
#
# COMPACT_ATOMS: atom_id res chain seq x y z
N MET A 1 11.68 -20.19 -6.12
CA MET A 1 10.58 -19.24 -5.80
C MET A 1 9.31 -19.87 -6.35
N ASN A 2 8.24 -19.91 -5.59
CA ASN A 2 6.97 -20.50 -6.03
C ASN A 2 6.34 -19.56 -7.10
N ASP A 3 5.73 -20.12 -8.15
CA ASP A 3 5.10 -19.35 -9.24
C ASP A 3 4.07 -18.33 -8.69
N LEU A 4 3.31 -18.73 -7.68
CA LEU A 4 2.34 -17.85 -7.00
C LEU A 4 3.01 -16.63 -6.35
N GLN A 5 4.18 -16.80 -5.72
CA GLN A 5 4.94 -15.68 -5.16
C GLN A 5 5.32 -14.68 -6.26
N ILE A 6 5.78 -15.17 -7.40
CA ILE A 6 6.16 -14.36 -8.56
C ILE A 6 4.95 -13.61 -9.11
N GLU A 7 3.80 -14.26 -9.22
CA GLU A 7 2.56 -13.63 -9.70
C GLU A 7 2.11 -12.49 -8.79
N ILE A 8 2.12 -12.69 -7.48
CA ILE A 8 1.75 -11.64 -6.52
C ILE A 8 2.76 -10.48 -6.52
N GLU A 9 4.06 -10.78 -6.56
CA GLU A 9 5.09 -9.74 -6.62
C GLU A 9 4.99 -8.87 -7.89
N LYS A 10 4.59 -9.44 -9.02
CA LYS A 10 4.32 -8.70 -10.26
C LYS A 10 3.22 -7.65 -10.08
N ILE A 11 2.19 -7.93 -9.29
CA ILE A 11 1.11 -6.98 -9.02
C ILE A 11 1.64 -5.79 -8.21
N PHE A 12 2.46 -6.05 -7.20
CA PHE A 12 3.12 -4.97 -6.44
C PHE A 12 4.05 -4.15 -7.34
N LYS A 13 4.79 -4.78 -8.25
CA LYS A 13 5.64 -4.06 -9.22
C LYS A 13 4.82 -3.20 -10.18
N GLU A 14 3.67 -3.68 -10.62
CA GLU A 14 2.77 -2.88 -11.45
C GLU A 14 2.17 -1.71 -10.65
N ALA A 15 1.84 -1.91 -9.38
CA ALA A 15 1.44 -0.82 -8.51
C ALA A 15 2.53 0.25 -8.38
N GLU A 16 3.80 -0.15 -8.19
CA GLU A 16 4.94 0.79 -8.19
C GLU A 16 5.00 1.61 -9.47
N ARG A 17 4.84 0.95 -10.63
CA ARG A 17 4.86 1.62 -11.94
C ARG A 17 3.73 2.65 -12.08
N ILE A 18 2.53 2.30 -11.61
CA ILE A 18 1.39 3.22 -11.64
C ILE A 18 1.64 4.42 -10.72
N TRP A 19 2.14 4.20 -9.49
CA TRP A 19 2.50 5.28 -8.59
C TRP A 19 3.56 6.21 -9.20
N ASP A 20 4.59 5.66 -9.83
CA ASP A 20 5.63 6.44 -10.51
C ASP A 20 5.08 7.28 -11.69
N SER A 21 4.05 6.77 -12.38
CA SER A 21 3.39 7.48 -13.49
C SER A 21 2.53 8.65 -13.04
N GLN A 22 2.19 8.73 -11.76
CA GLN A 22 1.26 9.68 -11.16
C GLN A 22 -0.18 9.61 -11.70
N LYS A 23 -0.53 8.54 -12.41
CA LYS A 23 -1.89 8.24 -12.88
C LYS A 23 -2.59 7.33 -11.90
N TYR A 24 -2.80 7.81 -10.70
CA TYR A 24 -3.25 6.97 -9.56
C TYR A 24 -4.63 6.34 -9.77
N GLY A 25 -5.47 6.92 -10.62
CA GLY A 25 -6.73 6.29 -11.03
C GLY A 25 -6.55 4.94 -11.73
N ASP A 26 -5.38 4.69 -12.34
CA ASP A 26 -5.09 3.41 -12.97
C ASP A 26 -4.88 2.28 -11.94
N LEU A 27 -4.69 2.60 -10.64
CA LEU A 27 -4.61 1.60 -9.58
C LEU A 27 -5.84 0.68 -9.55
N LYS A 28 -7.01 1.19 -9.93
CA LYS A 28 -8.24 0.39 -10.03
C LYS A 28 -8.07 -0.87 -10.89
N THR A 29 -7.20 -0.86 -11.89
CA THR A 29 -6.96 -2.01 -12.76
C THR A 29 -6.35 -3.21 -12.04
N LEU A 30 -5.74 -2.99 -10.89
CA LEU A 30 -5.14 -4.03 -10.06
C LEU A 30 -6.12 -4.61 -9.04
N TRP A 31 -7.32 -4.03 -8.94
CA TRP A 31 -8.35 -4.41 -7.98
C TRP A 31 -9.45 -5.24 -8.64
N ASP A 32 -10.12 -6.08 -7.84
CA ASP A 32 -11.27 -6.85 -8.29
C ASP A 32 -12.49 -5.93 -8.39
N GLU A 33 -12.84 -5.53 -9.60
CA GLU A 33 -13.98 -4.64 -9.87
C GLU A 33 -15.33 -5.26 -9.52
N ASP A 34 -15.42 -6.59 -9.38
CA ASP A 34 -16.62 -7.29 -8.95
C ASP A 34 -16.76 -7.34 -7.41
N ASP A 35 -15.73 -6.92 -6.67
CA ASP A 35 -15.84 -6.77 -5.23
C ASP A 35 -16.62 -5.49 -4.90
N PRO A 36 -17.81 -5.60 -4.28
CA PRO A 36 -18.63 -4.41 -3.97
C PRO A 36 -18.03 -3.55 -2.87
N ASN A 37 -17.15 -4.10 -2.04
CA ASN A 37 -16.63 -3.45 -0.83
C ASN A 37 -15.10 -3.62 -0.70
N PRO A 38 -14.30 -3.17 -1.65
CA PRO A 38 -12.85 -3.19 -1.48
C PRO A 38 -12.43 -2.32 -0.28
N PHE A 39 -11.45 -2.78 0.50
CA PHE A 39 -10.93 -2.08 1.66
C PHE A 39 -9.55 -1.52 1.38
N TYR A 40 -9.36 -0.25 1.69
CA TYR A 40 -8.07 0.42 1.53
C TYR A 40 -7.74 1.30 2.74
N LEU A 41 -6.53 1.19 3.24
CA LEU A 41 -6.01 2.05 4.29
C LEU A 41 -4.54 2.38 3.99
N ALA A 42 -4.27 3.63 3.61
CA ALA A 42 -2.90 4.14 3.61
C ALA A 42 -2.53 4.69 4.99
N GLU A 43 -1.26 4.73 5.28
CA GLU A 43 -0.75 5.09 6.60
C GLU A 43 -1.15 6.49 7.08
N GLU A 44 -1.37 7.44 6.16
CA GLU A 44 -1.76 8.81 6.47
C GLU A 44 -3.27 9.01 6.62
N GLN A 45 -4.06 7.96 6.41
CA GLN A 45 -5.51 8.05 6.50
C GLN A 45 -5.99 7.88 7.95
N ALA A 46 -6.92 8.75 8.34
CA ALA A 46 -7.55 8.67 9.65
C ALA A 46 -8.56 7.52 9.75
N ASP A 47 -9.11 7.08 8.63
CA ASP A 47 -10.14 6.04 8.57
C ASP A 47 -10.06 5.25 7.25
N TRP A 48 -10.67 4.08 7.25
CA TRP A 48 -10.74 3.20 6.09
C TRP A 48 -11.45 3.86 4.91
N LYS A 49 -10.97 3.56 3.71
CA LYS A 49 -11.71 3.77 2.46
C LYS A 49 -12.40 2.45 2.11
N ILE A 50 -13.71 2.48 2.09
CA ILE A 50 -14.56 1.30 1.87
C ILE A 50 -15.42 1.52 0.64
N GLY A 51 -15.30 0.58 -0.31
CA GLY A 51 -16.05 0.64 -1.55
C GLY A 51 -15.43 1.58 -2.59
N TRP A 52 -15.91 1.44 -3.81
CA TRP A 52 -15.35 2.09 -4.99
C TRP A 52 -15.45 3.61 -4.98
N ASP A 53 -16.49 4.16 -4.36
CA ASP A 53 -16.66 5.62 -4.32
C ASP A 53 -15.58 6.28 -3.45
N ASP A 54 -15.24 5.67 -2.32
CA ASP A 54 -14.19 6.16 -1.44
C ASP A 54 -12.81 6.00 -2.07
N LEU A 55 -12.55 4.83 -2.70
CA LEU A 55 -11.30 4.59 -3.40
C LEU A 55 -11.08 5.58 -4.54
N ARG A 56 -12.09 5.80 -5.37
CA ARG A 56 -12.01 6.78 -6.47
C ARG A 56 -11.72 8.19 -5.96
N LYS A 57 -12.43 8.64 -4.94
CA LYS A 57 -12.18 9.97 -4.34
C LYS A 57 -10.77 10.13 -3.82
N TYR A 58 -10.20 9.06 -3.29
CA TYR A 58 -8.84 9.05 -2.77
C TYR A 58 -7.78 9.05 -3.88
N TRP A 59 -7.92 8.16 -4.87
CA TRP A 59 -6.95 8.08 -5.97
C TRP A 59 -7.11 9.22 -7.00
N GLU A 60 -8.33 9.70 -7.24
CA GLU A 60 -8.64 10.75 -8.20
C GLU A 60 -9.36 11.92 -7.52
N PRO A 61 -8.68 12.65 -6.64
CA PRO A 61 -9.30 13.81 -6.00
C PRO A 61 -9.65 14.87 -7.03
N LEU A 62 -10.65 15.68 -6.73
CA LEU A 62 -11.08 16.79 -7.58
C LEU A 62 -9.90 17.71 -7.94
N PRO A 63 -9.89 18.29 -9.16
CA PRO A 63 -8.84 19.21 -9.58
C PRO A 63 -8.57 20.29 -8.53
N GLY A 64 -7.29 20.55 -8.27
CA GLY A 64 -6.85 21.55 -7.29
C GLY A 64 -6.86 21.10 -5.82
N LYS A 65 -7.46 19.96 -5.49
CA LYS A 65 -7.48 19.43 -4.11
C LYS A 65 -6.36 18.47 -3.79
N ARG A 66 -5.56 18.11 -4.78
CA ARG A 66 -4.45 17.16 -4.59
C ARG A 66 -3.29 17.85 -3.88
N MET A 67 -3.01 17.38 -2.67
CA MET A 67 -1.87 17.86 -1.87
C MET A 67 -0.56 17.19 -2.27
N LEU A 68 -0.62 15.97 -2.78
CA LEU A 68 0.53 15.20 -3.19
C LEU A 68 1.03 15.66 -4.56
N GLU A 69 2.28 16.13 -4.63
CA GLU A 69 2.96 16.51 -5.87
C GLU A 69 3.57 15.30 -6.57
N ALA A 70 4.27 14.46 -5.80
CA ALA A 70 4.85 13.21 -6.29
C ALA A 70 4.96 12.19 -5.16
N ILE A 71 4.86 10.92 -5.53
CA ILE A 71 5.10 9.81 -4.64
C ILE A 71 5.84 8.71 -5.39
N ARG A 72 6.77 8.09 -4.69
CA ARG A 72 7.44 6.86 -5.13
C ARG A 72 7.20 5.79 -4.08
N MET A 73 6.69 4.65 -4.51
CA MET A 73 6.48 3.49 -3.63
C MET A 73 7.36 2.33 -4.09
N ARG A 74 7.93 1.60 -3.13
CA ARG A 74 8.73 0.39 -3.40
C ARG A 74 8.35 -0.68 -2.39
N PHE A 75 7.80 -1.76 -2.89
CA PHE A 75 7.42 -2.91 -2.08
C PHE A 75 8.58 -3.89 -1.97
N TYR A 76 8.79 -4.44 -0.79
CA TYR A 76 9.89 -5.37 -0.53
C TYR A 76 9.53 -6.37 0.58
N ASP A 77 10.30 -7.45 0.67
CA ASP A 77 10.09 -8.53 1.64
C ASP A 77 8.67 -9.10 1.64
N ILE A 78 8.07 -9.22 0.46
CA ILE A 78 6.72 -9.76 0.32
C ILE A 78 6.73 -11.26 0.68
N LYS A 79 5.86 -11.62 1.62
CA LYS A 79 5.57 -13.00 2.00
C LYS A 79 4.11 -13.27 1.72
N ILE A 80 3.81 -14.44 1.22
CA ILE A 80 2.44 -14.84 0.91
C ILE A 80 2.01 -16.07 1.70
N LYS A 81 0.71 -16.14 1.94
CA LYS A 81 0.03 -17.32 2.45
C LYS A 81 -1.16 -17.61 1.55
N SER A 82 -1.16 -18.77 0.89
CA SER A 82 -2.35 -19.25 0.22
C SER A 82 -3.40 -19.60 1.28
N LEU A 83 -4.58 -19.03 1.14
CA LEU A 83 -5.74 -19.34 2.00
C LEU A 83 -6.63 -20.39 1.35
N SER A 84 -6.68 -20.40 0.02
CA SER A 84 -7.36 -21.37 -0.83
C SER A 84 -6.84 -21.24 -2.26
N ASP A 85 -7.44 -21.95 -3.20
CA ASP A 85 -7.13 -21.79 -4.63
C ASP A 85 -7.56 -20.43 -5.20
N GLU A 86 -8.44 -19.71 -4.48
CA GLU A 86 -9.00 -18.44 -4.91
C GLU A 86 -8.49 -17.23 -4.11
N TYR A 87 -7.87 -17.43 -2.94
CA TYR A 87 -7.48 -16.34 -2.06
C TYR A 87 -6.04 -16.46 -1.58
N VAL A 88 -5.33 -15.34 -1.62
CA VAL A 88 -3.96 -15.21 -1.11
C VAL A 88 -3.87 -14.01 -0.20
N PHE A 89 -3.27 -14.22 0.96
CA PHE A 89 -2.90 -13.16 1.89
C PHE A 89 -1.40 -12.85 1.74
N ALA A 90 -1.06 -11.59 1.61
CA ALA A 90 0.31 -11.12 1.54
C ALA A 90 0.62 -10.16 2.67
N VAL A 91 1.85 -10.21 3.16
CA VAL A 91 2.42 -9.23 4.09
C VAL A 91 3.79 -8.82 3.58
N GLY A 92 4.25 -7.65 3.97
CA GLY A 92 5.55 -7.15 3.56
C GLY A 92 5.78 -5.73 4.03
N TRP A 93 6.62 -5.03 3.30
CA TRP A 93 6.98 -3.66 3.56
C TRP A 93 6.79 -2.80 2.32
N VAL A 94 6.52 -1.53 2.55
CA VAL A 94 6.58 -0.50 1.52
C VAL A 94 7.46 0.66 2.00
N ARG A 95 8.41 1.05 1.18
CA ARG A 95 9.08 2.34 1.28
C ARG A 95 8.31 3.33 0.43
N HIS A 96 7.91 4.43 1.01
CA HIS A 96 7.33 5.55 0.28
C HIS A 96 8.17 6.80 0.50
N ASP A 97 8.36 7.55 -0.57
CA ASP A 97 8.97 8.87 -0.57
C ASP A 97 7.98 9.82 -1.20
N MET A 98 7.60 10.87 -0.47
CA MET A 98 6.52 11.78 -0.86
C MET A 98 7.00 13.22 -0.94
N LYS A 99 6.50 13.93 -1.93
CA LYS A 99 6.63 15.38 -2.05
C LYS A 99 5.24 16.01 -2.04
N MET A 100 5.01 16.86 -1.07
CA MET A 100 3.76 17.61 -0.92
C MET A 100 3.88 18.97 -1.56
N ARG A 101 2.76 19.54 -2.00
CA ARG A 101 2.70 20.94 -2.45
C ARG A 101 2.98 21.87 -1.29
N GLY A 102 3.65 23.02 -1.58
CA GLY A 102 3.93 24.05 -0.60
C GLY A 102 5.29 23.92 0.06
N PRO A 103 5.50 24.56 1.21
CA PRO A 103 6.81 24.64 1.86
C PRO A 103 7.24 23.37 2.62
N ILE A 104 6.42 22.34 2.61
CA ILE A 104 6.70 21.07 3.27
C ILE A 104 7.81 20.35 2.49
N LYS A 105 8.90 20.01 3.18
CA LYS A 105 10.00 19.24 2.58
C LYS A 105 9.51 17.85 2.20
N ALA A 106 10.15 17.28 1.17
CA ALA A 106 9.98 15.86 0.84
C ALA A 106 10.33 14.99 2.05
N TRP A 107 9.59 13.93 2.27
CA TRP A 107 9.73 13.01 3.38
C TRP A 107 9.40 11.59 2.94
N GLY A 108 9.81 10.63 3.71
CA GLY A 108 9.55 9.24 3.42
C GLY A 108 9.75 8.36 4.63
N GLY A 109 9.34 7.13 4.50
CA GLY A 109 9.43 6.15 5.57
C GLY A 109 9.07 4.76 5.08
N ASP A 110 9.18 3.81 5.99
CA ASP A 110 8.79 2.42 5.76
C ASP A 110 7.55 2.09 6.58
N ALA A 111 6.56 1.49 5.94
CA ALA A 111 5.38 0.97 6.58
C ALA A 111 5.26 -0.54 6.33
N ARG A 112 4.62 -1.23 7.26
CA ARG A 112 4.22 -2.62 7.05
C ARG A 112 2.96 -2.62 6.21
N ILE A 113 2.87 -3.61 5.33
CA ILE A 113 1.67 -3.81 4.53
C ILE A 113 1.05 -5.15 4.77
N ASN A 114 -0.24 -5.21 4.57
CA ASN A 114 -0.96 -6.45 4.32
C ASN A 114 -1.94 -6.26 3.15
N ALA A 115 -2.16 -7.31 2.42
CA ALA A 115 -3.04 -7.31 1.26
C ALA A 115 -3.75 -8.66 1.13
N LEU A 116 -4.99 -8.61 0.68
CA LEU A 116 -5.75 -9.80 0.32
C LEU A 116 -6.04 -9.76 -1.17
N PHE A 117 -5.77 -10.87 -1.83
CA PHE A 117 -5.97 -11.05 -3.26
C PHE A 117 -7.02 -12.11 -3.53
N ARG A 118 -7.81 -11.90 -4.58
CA ARG A 118 -8.72 -12.88 -5.16
C ARG A 118 -8.29 -13.24 -6.56
N LYS A 119 -8.38 -14.53 -6.89
CA LYS A 119 -8.09 -15.04 -8.24
C LYS A 119 -9.23 -14.74 -9.19
N LYS A 120 -8.89 -14.15 -10.32
CA LYS A 120 -9.81 -13.88 -11.44
C LYS A 120 -9.28 -14.59 -12.68
N LYS A 121 -10.05 -14.56 -13.78
CA LYS A 121 -9.62 -15.13 -15.08
C LYS A 121 -8.35 -14.48 -15.60
N GLU A 122 -8.22 -13.17 -15.41
CA GLU A 122 -7.08 -12.34 -15.84
C GLU A 122 -5.91 -12.30 -14.84
N GLY A 123 -5.97 -13.07 -13.76
CA GLY A 123 -4.94 -13.13 -12.71
C GLY A 123 -5.43 -12.69 -11.35
N TRP A 124 -4.52 -12.45 -10.45
CA TRP A 124 -4.83 -12.04 -9.08
C TRP A 124 -5.16 -10.56 -8.99
N LYS A 125 -6.14 -10.20 -8.17
CA LYS A 125 -6.60 -8.82 -7.95
C LYS A 125 -6.69 -8.53 -6.46
N PHE A 126 -6.34 -7.31 -6.07
CA PHE A 126 -6.57 -6.83 -4.71
C PHE A 126 -8.07 -6.80 -4.38
N ILE A 127 -8.42 -7.17 -3.17
CA ILE A 127 -9.73 -6.93 -2.55
C ILE A 127 -9.59 -6.17 -1.23
N ALA A 128 -8.41 -6.21 -0.62
CA ALA A 128 -8.07 -5.41 0.54
C ALA A 128 -6.58 -5.07 0.56
N TYR A 129 -6.27 -3.89 1.07
CA TYR A 129 -4.90 -3.42 1.29
C TYR A 129 -4.85 -2.49 2.49
N ALA A 130 -3.88 -2.68 3.35
CA ALA A 130 -3.66 -1.77 4.47
C ALA A 130 -2.18 -1.57 4.77
N GLU A 131 -1.85 -0.37 5.18
CA GLU A 131 -0.55 0.02 5.70
C GLU A 131 -0.61 0.24 7.21
N SER A 132 0.50 -0.01 7.89
CA SER A 132 0.65 0.31 9.31
C SER A 132 2.04 0.82 9.61
N HIS A 133 2.10 1.96 10.28
CA HIS A 133 3.34 2.50 10.81
C HIS A 133 3.96 1.62 11.88
N LYS A 134 5.26 1.73 12.05
CA LYS A 134 5.88 1.43 13.33
C LYS A 134 5.29 2.37 14.38
N THR A 135 4.94 1.83 15.53
CA THR A 135 4.41 2.68 16.63
C THR A 135 5.47 3.67 17.12
N PRO A 136 5.08 4.80 17.70
CA PRO A 136 6.03 5.74 18.27
C PRO A 136 6.99 5.09 19.28
N VAL A 137 6.53 4.10 20.04
CA VAL A 137 7.36 3.32 20.96
C VAL A 137 8.50 2.59 20.23
N ILE A 138 8.21 1.98 19.06
CA ILE A 138 9.26 1.30 18.28
C ILE A 138 10.29 2.31 17.74
N TYR A 139 9.82 3.46 17.23
CA TYR A 139 10.75 4.52 16.81
C TYR A 139 11.61 5.02 17.96
N MET A 140 11.03 5.18 19.13
CA MET A 140 11.76 5.57 20.32
C MET A 140 12.80 4.51 20.71
N GLN A 141 12.44 3.22 20.64
CA GLN A 141 13.38 2.13 20.90
C GLN A 141 14.54 2.08 19.89
N GLU A 142 14.24 2.28 18.59
CA GLU A 142 15.29 2.34 17.56
C GLU A 142 16.23 3.53 17.74
N LEU A 143 15.68 4.70 18.09
CA LEU A 143 16.47 5.92 18.32
C LEU A 143 17.23 5.90 19.63
N TYR A 144 16.63 5.41 20.70
CA TYR A 144 17.15 5.48 22.06
C TYR A 144 17.53 4.13 22.68
N GLY A 145 17.21 3.02 22.00
CA GLY A 145 17.50 1.67 22.52
C GLY A 145 18.97 1.38 22.82
N LYS A 146 19.86 2.18 22.22
CA LYS A 146 21.30 2.16 22.58
C LYS A 146 21.58 2.84 23.94
N TRP A 147 20.63 3.61 24.44
CA TRP A 147 20.77 4.43 25.63
C TRP A 147 19.96 3.88 26.82
N LEU A 148 18.90 3.15 26.53
CA LEU A 148 18.05 2.53 27.55
C LEU A 148 18.59 1.15 27.93
N LYS A 149 19.53 1.11 28.82
CA LYS A 149 19.83 -0.09 29.58
C LYS A 149 18.87 -0.13 30.77
N ILE A 150 17.72 -0.74 30.58
CA ILE A 150 16.86 -1.10 31.70
C ILE A 150 17.48 -2.35 32.31
N PRO A 151 17.86 -2.32 33.62
CA PRO A 151 18.41 -3.47 34.33
C PRO A 151 17.38 -4.61 34.43
#